data_9b8cd9bc1094e06a4fe885c8fb9744f3
#
_entry.id   9b8cd9bc1094e06a4fe885c8fb9744f3
#
_cell.length_a   1.000
_cell.length_b   1.000
_cell.length_c   1.000
_cell.angle_alpha   90.00
_cell.angle_beta   90.00
_cell.angle_gamma   90.00
#
_symmetry.space_group_name_H-M   'P 1'
#
loop_
_entity.id
_entity.type
_entity.pdbx_description
1 polymer ?
#
loop_
_entity_poly.entity_id
_entity_poly.type
_entity_poly.pdbx_seq_one_letter_code
_entity_poly.pdbx_strand_id
1 'polypeptide(L)'
;MTESDILQKLAAAAAKKQPGVKPIKGISSFIGANMEITVVANMTAKNKLSQDDLGCPKFSVGDCQISLVSVKTNLPSSMLPEIVNKFLVTTLQKVLPDLLCPAVDAVLTLVNQKFTTLVSPSSVGDAGSIRYALLSPPVTREDFIELDLNTTVLHEGGDLIDLPTDPPALTSLPPKMDSATQLALSVNFLSAELTLLQTSLNLDVTETTLSESLPPSQPMVIEIRITQRPVLTMQQDKGLVHLFGTAEFLTSQPDAAQESLFVLNIHINLGTQFSLQEEKLRISLALDRSDVC
;
A
#
# COMPACT_ATOMS: atom_id res chain seq x y z
N MET A 1 5.31 8.02 14.32
CA MET A 1 4.40 8.11 15.49
C MET A 1 5.00 7.27 16.60
N THR A 2 5.30 7.85 17.73
CA THR A 2 5.85 7.14 18.87
C THR A 2 4.75 6.35 19.59
N GLU A 3 5.12 5.27 20.29
CA GLU A 3 4.20 4.44 21.09
C GLU A 3 3.36 5.27 22.10
N SER A 4 3.95 6.34 22.63
CA SER A 4 3.31 7.35 23.49
C SER A 4 2.17 8.11 22.80
N ASP A 5 2.28 8.46 21.51
CA ASP A 5 1.24 9.17 20.76
C ASP A 5 0.01 8.31 20.51
N ILE A 6 0.21 7.00 20.33
CA ILE A 6 -0.88 6.04 20.12
C ILE A 6 -1.67 5.86 21.41
N LEU A 7 -0.99 5.70 22.55
CA LEU A 7 -1.62 5.55 23.86
C LEU A 7 -2.41 6.81 24.25
N GLN A 8 -1.88 8.00 23.97
CA GLN A 8 -2.56 9.26 24.26
C GLN A 8 -3.81 9.47 23.39
N LYS A 9 -3.75 9.09 22.11
CA LYS A 9 -4.92 9.12 21.21
C LYS A 9 -5.96 8.07 21.57
N LEU A 10 -5.55 6.90 22.05
CA LEU A 10 -6.44 5.85 22.55
C LEU A 10 -7.16 6.28 23.83
N ALA A 11 -6.44 6.89 24.77
CA ALA A 11 -7.04 7.44 26.01
C ALA A 11 -8.05 8.56 25.70
N ALA A 12 -7.75 9.43 24.73
CA ALA A 12 -8.64 10.49 24.30
C ALA A 12 -9.87 9.97 23.52
N ALA A 13 -9.73 8.89 22.76
CA ALA A 13 -10.84 8.25 22.04
C ALA A 13 -11.77 7.49 23.00
N ALA A 14 -11.22 6.79 23.99
CA ALA A 14 -11.99 6.12 25.04
C ALA A 14 -12.76 7.12 25.90
N ALA A 15 -12.19 8.29 26.20
CA ALA A 15 -12.85 9.36 26.93
C ALA A 15 -14.02 10.03 26.18
N LYS A 16 -13.97 10.05 24.83
CA LYS A 16 -15.02 10.65 23.99
C LYS A 16 -16.25 9.78 23.78
N LYS A 17 -16.18 8.47 24.01
CA LYS A 17 -17.25 7.52 23.68
C LYS A 17 -18.14 7.09 24.85
N GLN A 18 -18.01 7.68 26.05
CA GLN A 18 -18.89 7.41 27.18
C GLN A 18 -19.72 8.64 27.58
N PRO A 19 -20.94 8.82 27.06
CA PRO A 19 -21.90 9.67 27.73
C PRO A 19 -22.45 8.89 28.91
N GLY A 20 -21.99 9.16 30.13
CA GLY A 20 -22.71 8.73 31.33
C GLY A 20 -21.95 8.03 32.45
N VAL A 21 -20.66 7.81 32.35
CA VAL A 21 -19.91 7.40 33.55
C VAL A 21 -19.54 8.63 34.36
N LYS A 22 -20.44 9.01 35.28
CA LYS A 22 -20.07 9.92 36.36
C LYS A 22 -18.96 9.23 37.17
N PRO A 23 -17.84 9.90 37.43
CA PRO A 23 -16.86 9.37 38.37
C PRO A 23 -17.60 9.08 39.66
N ILE A 24 -17.44 7.89 40.20
CA ILE A 24 -18.02 7.52 41.50
C ILE A 24 -17.35 8.40 42.56
N LYS A 25 -17.89 9.58 42.77
CA LYS A 25 -17.52 10.49 43.85
C LYS A 25 -18.12 10.00 45.19
N GLY A 26 -17.85 8.79 45.58
CA GLY A 26 -18.47 8.24 46.77
C GLY A 26 -17.52 7.56 47.76
N ILE A 27 -16.32 7.20 47.32
CA ILE A 27 -15.42 6.44 48.20
C ILE A 27 -14.28 7.29 48.76
N SER A 28 -13.97 8.46 48.14
CA SER A 28 -12.89 9.32 48.58
C SER A 28 -13.14 10.09 49.89
N SER A 29 -14.36 10.17 50.37
CA SER A 29 -14.68 10.96 51.60
C SER A 29 -14.62 10.11 52.89
N PHE A 30 -14.49 8.80 52.81
CA PHE A 30 -14.58 7.96 54.00
C PHE A 30 -13.24 7.68 54.72
N ILE A 31 -12.09 7.92 54.04
CA ILE A 31 -10.78 7.55 54.60
C ILE A 31 -9.72 8.69 54.53
N GLY A 32 -10.04 9.88 54.05
CA GLY A 32 -9.11 11.01 54.10
C GLY A 32 -7.75 10.82 53.39
N ALA A 33 -7.55 9.74 52.67
CA ALA A 33 -6.34 9.42 51.90
C ALA A 33 -6.72 9.00 50.48
N ASN A 34 -5.97 9.43 49.47
CA ASN A 34 -6.12 8.98 48.11
C ASN A 34 -5.72 7.49 48.03
N MET A 35 -6.69 6.63 47.70
CA MET A 35 -6.41 5.23 47.46
C MET A 35 -5.94 5.07 46.00
N GLU A 36 -4.73 4.57 45.82
CA GLU A 36 -4.16 4.19 44.54
C GLU A 36 -4.26 2.68 44.38
N ILE A 37 -4.79 2.22 43.25
CA ILE A 37 -4.92 0.80 42.93
C ILE A 37 -4.06 0.52 41.69
N THR A 38 -3.08 -0.35 41.86
CA THR A 38 -2.28 -0.85 40.73
C THR A 38 -2.80 -2.23 40.33
N VAL A 39 -3.21 -2.37 39.10
CA VAL A 39 -3.74 -3.60 38.53
C VAL A 39 -2.79 -4.13 37.48
N VAL A 40 -2.42 -5.42 37.61
CA VAL A 40 -1.72 -6.14 36.55
C VAL A 40 -2.65 -7.21 35.99
N ALA A 41 -2.89 -7.12 34.70
CA ALA A 41 -3.77 -8.05 34.00
C ALA A 41 -3.11 -8.50 32.68
N ASN A 42 -3.33 -9.75 32.30
CA ASN A 42 -3.01 -10.28 30.99
C ASN A 42 -4.23 -10.16 30.08
N MET A 43 -4.05 -9.57 28.92
CA MET A 43 -5.09 -9.46 27.89
C MET A 43 -4.70 -10.32 26.70
N THR A 44 -5.62 -11.17 26.26
CA THR A 44 -5.49 -11.98 25.05
C THR A 44 -6.65 -11.65 24.14
N ALA A 45 -6.34 -11.19 22.90
CA ALA A 45 -7.33 -10.94 21.89
C ALA A 45 -7.03 -11.78 20.65
N LYS A 46 -8.00 -12.60 20.24
CA LYS A 46 -7.95 -13.34 18.99
C LYS A 46 -8.57 -12.46 17.91
N ASN A 47 -7.76 -12.05 16.94
CA ASN A 47 -8.21 -11.23 15.84
C ASN A 47 -8.35 -12.09 14.59
N LYS A 48 -9.40 -11.80 13.81
CA LYS A 48 -9.63 -12.42 12.51
C LYS A 48 -9.33 -11.39 11.43
N LEU A 49 -8.49 -11.77 10.46
CA LEU A 49 -8.27 -11.01 9.24
C LEU A 49 -9.17 -11.59 8.15
N SER A 50 -9.94 -10.75 7.52
CA SER A 50 -10.93 -11.08 6.47
C SER A 50 -10.86 -10.03 5.37
N GLN A 51 -11.72 -10.19 4.37
CA GLN A 51 -11.95 -9.23 3.31
C GLN A 51 -13.33 -8.60 3.52
N ASP A 52 -13.46 -7.31 3.26
CA ASP A 52 -14.76 -6.64 3.22
C ASP A 52 -15.36 -6.66 1.79
N ASP A 53 -16.56 -6.11 1.64
CA ASP A 53 -17.30 -6.09 0.36
C ASP A 53 -16.62 -5.24 -0.73
N LEU A 54 -15.69 -4.38 -0.35
CA LEU A 54 -14.90 -3.54 -1.27
C LEU A 54 -13.56 -4.15 -1.66
N GLY A 55 -13.23 -5.32 -1.12
CA GLY A 55 -11.95 -5.97 -1.32
C GLY A 55 -10.84 -5.43 -0.41
N CYS A 56 -11.17 -4.74 0.70
CA CYS A 56 -10.18 -4.31 1.67
C CYS A 56 -9.87 -5.41 2.69
N PRO A 57 -8.62 -5.56 3.12
CA PRO A 57 -8.31 -6.33 4.31
C PRO A 57 -9.01 -5.71 5.52
N LYS A 58 -9.62 -6.54 6.36
CA LYS A 58 -10.36 -6.08 7.54
C LYS A 58 -10.05 -6.95 8.75
N PHE A 59 -9.51 -6.35 9.80
CA PHE A 59 -9.43 -6.98 11.10
C PHE A 59 -10.73 -6.85 11.87
N SER A 60 -11.12 -7.91 12.54
CA SER A 60 -12.22 -7.93 13.51
C SER A 60 -11.78 -8.62 14.78
N VAL A 61 -12.28 -8.16 15.92
CA VAL A 61 -12.09 -8.85 17.21
C VAL A 61 -12.94 -10.12 17.19
N GLY A 62 -12.32 -11.27 17.45
CA GLY A 62 -13.03 -12.53 17.66
C GLY A 62 -13.32 -12.71 19.14
N ASP A 63 -12.32 -13.14 19.90
CA ASP A 63 -12.43 -13.43 21.34
C ASP A 63 -11.43 -12.57 22.10
N CYS A 64 -11.93 -11.83 23.09
CA CYS A 64 -11.10 -10.99 23.95
C CYS A 64 -11.27 -11.44 25.38
N GLN A 65 -10.17 -11.86 26.03
CA GLN A 65 -10.16 -12.35 27.39
C GLN A 65 -9.15 -11.57 28.21
N ILE A 66 -9.55 -11.22 29.42
CA ILE A 66 -8.70 -10.55 30.39
C ILE A 66 -8.62 -11.39 31.65
N SER A 67 -7.42 -11.74 32.04
CA SER A 67 -7.13 -12.42 33.27
C SER A 67 -6.37 -11.50 34.22
N LEU A 68 -6.90 -11.32 35.42
CA LEU A 68 -6.27 -10.52 36.46
C LEU A 68 -5.10 -11.30 37.08
N VAL A 69 -3.90 -10.71 37.05
CA VAL A 69 -2.69 -11.31 37.62
C VAL A 69 -2.50 -10.86 39.08
N SER A 70 -2.57 -9.55 39.33
CA SER A 70 -2.44 -9.02 40.70
C SER A 70 -3.12 -7.66 40.83
N VAL A 71 -3.58 -7.40 42.05
CA VAL A 71 -4.11 -6.09 42.48
C VAL A 71 -3.31 -5.66 43.69
N LYS A 72 -2.73 -4.48 43.66
CA LYS A 72 -2.00 -3.87 44.77
C LYS A 72 -2.65 -2.53 45.10
N THR A 73 -2.72 -2.22 46.38
CA THR A 73 -3.17 -0.94 46.89
C THR A 73 -2.08 -0.27 47.72
N ASN A 74 -2.08 1.04 47.80
CA ASN A 74 -1.18 1.81 48.65
C ASN A 74 -1.61 1.84 50.14
N LEU A 75 -2.72 1.17 50.48
CA LEU A 75 -3.20 1.09 51.83
C LEU A 75 -2.52 -0.06 52.58
N PRO A 76 -2.18 0.16 53.89
CA PRO A 76 -1.65 -0.93 54.73
C PRO A 76 -2.63 -2.10 54.80
N SER A 77 -2.13 -3.32 54.81
CA SER A 77 -2.95 -4.53 54.87
C SER A 77 -3.83 -4.61 56.14
N SER A 78 -3.45 -3.92 57.22
CA SER A 78 -4.27 -3.76 58.42
C SER A 78 -5.51 -2.89 58.26
N MET A 79 -5.54 -2.05 57.21
CA MET A 79 -6.66 -1.15 56.90
C MET A 79 -7.58 -1.70 55.78
N LEU A 80 -7.18 -2.76 55.12
CA LEU A 80 -7.97 -3.39 54.05
C LEU A 80 -8.52 -4.73 54.56
N PRO A 81 -9.77 -4.82 54.99
CA PRO A 81 -10.38 -6.10 55.32
C PRO A 81 -10.32 -7.03 54.10
N GLU A 82 -10.07 -8.29 54.35
CA GLU A 82 -9.97 -9.34 53.30
C GLU A 82 -11.18 -9.39 52.38
N ILE A 83 -12.35 -9.06 52.93
CA ILE A 83 -13.62 -8.94 52.23
C ILE A 83 -13.57 -7.84 51.18
N VAL A 84 -12.95 -6.68 51.49
CA VAL A 84 -12.86 -5.55 50.55
C VAL A 84 -11.91 -5.89 49.38
N ASN A 85 -10.78 -6.54 49.69
CA ASN A 85 -9.85 -6.99 48.66
C ASN A 85 -10.50 -8.01 47.73
N LYS A 86 -11.22 -9.00 48.28
CA LYS A 86 -11.95 -10.00 47.49
C LYS A 86 -13.05 -9.34 46.62
N PHE A 87 -13.78 -8.38 47.17
CA PHE A 87 -14.79 -7.60 46.41
C PHE A 87 -14.13 -6.81 45.27
N LEU A 88 -13.01 -6.15 45.53
CA LEU A 88 -12.27 -5.36 44.56
C LEU A 88 -11.76 -6.21 43.38
N VAL A 89 -11.14 -7.35 43.70
CA VAL A 89 -10.70 -8.33 42.71
C VAL A 89 -11.86 -8.84 41.86
N THR A 90 -12.95 -9.25 42.50
CA THR A 90 -14.14 -9.77 41.79
C THR A 90 -14.80 -8.70 40.90
N THR A 91 -14.84 -7.45 41.37
CA THR A 91 -15.38 -6.34 40.59
C THR A 91 -14.48 -6.01 39.39
N LEU A 92 -13.16 -5.94 39.57
CA LEU A 92 -12.21 -5.70 38.51
C LEU A 92 -12.23 -6.80 37.44
N GLN A 93 -12.35 -8.06 37.83
CA GLN A 93 -12.48 -9.18 36.90
C GLN A 93 -13.72 -9.06 35.99
N LYS A 94 -14.79 -8.45 36.48
CA LYS A 94 -16.01 -8.23 35.69
C LYS A 94 -15.93 -6.98 34.83
N VAL A 95 -15.33 -5.90 35.32
CA VAL A 95 -15.35 -4.59 34.68
C VAL A 95 -14.22 -4.41 33.66
N LEU A 96 -13.05 -5.03 33.89
CA LEU A 96 -11.89 -4.87 33.00
C LEU A 96 -12.15 -5.35 31.56
N PRO A 97 -12.82 -6.48 31.30
CA PRO A 97 -13.16 -6.88 29.95
C PRO A 97 -14.00 -5.84 29.21
N ASP A 98 -15.03 -5.30 29.90
CA ASP A 98 -15.95 -4.29 29.32
C ASP A 98 -15.25 -2.95 29.03
N LEU A 99 -14.15 -2.67 29.74
CA LEU A 99 -13.36 -1.46 29.52
C LEU A 99 -12.27 -1.63 28.47
N LEU A 100 -11.53 -2.75 28.51
CA LEU A 100 -10.32 -2.93 27.70
C LEU A 100 -10.58 -3.60 26.35
N CYS A 101 -11.54 -4.53 26.25
CA CYS A 101 -11.85 -5.15 24.97
C CYS A 101 -12.38 -4.17 23.92
N PRO A 102 -13.22 -3.17 24.23
CA PRO A 102 -13.58 -2.11 23.27
C PRO A 102 -12.39 -1.26 22.84
N ALA A 103 -11.31 -1.15 23.64
CA ALA A 103 -10.10 -0.46 23.24
C ALA A 103 -9.36 -1.21 22.13
N VAL A 104 -9.34 -2.55 22.17
CA VAL A 104 -8.79 -3.37 21.07
C VAL A 104 -9.56 -3.12 19.79
N ASP A 105 -10.89 -3.13 19.84
CA ASP A 105 -11.73 -2.85 18.67
C ASP A 105 -11.47 -1.45 18.10
N ALA A 106 -11.28 -0.46 18.96
CA ALA A 106 -10.92 0.89 18.54
C ALA A 106 -9.57 0.94 17.81
N VAL A 107 -8.56 0.19 18.28
CA VAL A 107 -7.25 0.07 17.61
C VAL A 107 -7.43 -0.60 16.24
N LEU A 108 -8.13 -1.72 16.17
CA LEU A 108 -8.37 -2.42 14.91
C LEU A 108 -9.17 -1.56 13.92
N THR A 109 -10.10 -0.74 14.41
CA THR A 109 -10.81 0.23 13.57
C THR A 109 -9.84 1.23 12.93
N LEU A 110 -8.84 1.74 13.68
CA LEU A 110 -7.82 2.62 13.13
C LEU A 110 -6.93 1.92 12.09
N VAL A 111 -6.58 0.67 12.33
CA VAL A 111 -5.83 -0.16 11.37
C VAL A 111 -6.67 -0.37 10.10
N ASN A 112 -7.93 -0.73 10.23
CA ASN A 112 -8.85 -0.92 9.10
C ASN A 112 -9.00 0.36 8.26
N GLN A 113 -9.03 1.54 8.89
CA GLN A 113 -9.04 2.81 8.16
C GLN A 113 -7.79 3.01 7.28
N LYS A 114 -6.64 2.45 7.69
CA LYS A 114 -5.45 2.46 6.84
C LYS A 114 -5.57 1.50 5.65
N PHE A 115 -6.22 0.36 5.84
CA PHE A 115 -6.44 -0.59 4.75
C PHE A 115 -7.39 -0.05 3.68
N THR A 116 -8.33 0.83 4.00
CA THR A 116 -9.18 1.46 2.98
C THR A 116 -8.40 2.27 1.97
N THR A 117 -7.17 2.71 2.30
CA THR A 117 -6.31 3.40 1.34
C THR A 117 -5.77 2.48 0.24
N LEU A 118 -5.76 1.16 0.45
CA LEU A 118 -5.30 0.18 -0.56
C LEU A 118 -6.23 0.12 -1.78
N VAL A 119 -7.54 0.30 -1.57
CA VAL A 119 -8.51 0.28 -2.66
C VAL A 119 -8.78 1.67 -3.24
N SER A 120 -8.20 2.71 -2.66
CA SER A 120 -8.25 4.06 -3.22
C SER A 120 -7.39 4.13 -4.47
N PRO A 121 -7.86 4.78 -5.55
CA PRO A 121 -7.05 4.93 -6.75
C PRO A 121 -5.75 5.68 -6.44
N SER A 122 -4.63 5.09 -6.86
CA SER A 122 -3.31 5.73 -6.82
C SER A 122 -3.04 6.35 -8.17
N SER A 123 -2.85 7.66 -8.22
CA SER A 123 -2.55 8.37 -9.46
C SER A 123 -1.18 7.99 -10.03
N VAL A 124 -1.12 7.81 -11.34
CA VAL A 124 0.11 7.59 -12.12
C VAL A 124 0.32 8.84 -12.98
N GLY A 125 0.78 9.91 -12.35
CA GLY A 125 0.88 11.22 -12.99
C GLY A 125 -0.46 11.64 -13.62
N ASP A 126 -0.39 12.20 -14.83
CA ASP A 126 -1.55 12.60 -15.62
C ASP A 126 -2.05 11.47 -16.55
N ALA A 127 -1.42 10.30 -16.52
CA ALA A 127 -1.75 9.21 -17.44
C ALA A 127 -2.99 8.41 -16.98
N GLY A 128 -3.24 8.37 -15.65
CA GLY A 128 -4.36 7.63 -15.11
C GLY A 128 -4.17 7.20 -13.67
N SER A 129 -4.77 6.08 -13.30
CA SER A 129 -4.72 5.57 -11.92
C SER A 129 -4.71 4.05 -11.84
N ILE A 130 -4.19 3.55 -10.72
CA ILE A 130 -4.18 2.13 -10.38
C ILE A 130 -4.95 1.95 -9.09
N ARG A 131 -5.82 0.96 -9.05
CA ARG A 131 -6.56 0.55 -7.85
C ARG A 131 -6.27 -0.90 -7.54
N TYR A 132 -6.05 -1.18 -6.26
CA TYR A 132 -5.82 -2.52 -5.74
C TYR A 132 -7.04 -2.98 -4.93
N ALA A 133 -7.38 -4.26 -5.03
CA ALA A 133 -8.39 -4.89 -4.19
C ALA A 133 -7.95 -6.32 -3.92
N LEU A 134 -8.30 -6.88 -2.75
CA LEU A 134 -8.08 -8.30 -2.51
C LEU A 134 -8.90 -9.14 -3.50
N LEU A 135 -8.25 -10.08 -4.15
CA LEU A 135 -8.91 -11.07 -4.99
C LEU A 135 -9.58 -12.15 -4.14
N SER A 136 -8.95 -12.50 -3.01
CA SER A 136 -9.41 -13.51 -2.06
C SER A 136 -9.13 -13.06 -0.62
N PRO A 137 -9.81 -13.67 0.38
CA PRO A 137 -9.52 -13.37 1.77
C PRO A 137 -8.04 -13.64 2.10
N PRO A 138 -7.40 -12.79 2.93
CA PRO A 138 -6.01 -12.95 3.32
C PRO A 138 -5.72 -14.31 3.95
N VAL A 139 -4.61 -14.92 3.58
CA VAL A 139 -4.14 -16.18 4.16
C VAL A 139 -3.13 -15.87 5.26
N THR A 140 -3.44 -16.27 6.49
CA THR A 140 -2.54 -16.11 7.63
C THR A 140 -1.77 -17.41 7.86
N ARG A 141 -0.45 -17.32 7.86
CA ARG A 141 0.49 -18.38 8.22
C ARG A 141 1.10 -18.07 9.59
N GLU A 142 1.96 -18.95 10.10
CA GLU A 142 2.61 -18.76 11.40
C GLU A 142 3.54 -17.53 11.42
N ASP A 143 4.22 -17.26 10.32
CA ASP A 143 5.30 -16.26 10.19
C ASP A 143 5.01 -15.14 9.18
N PHE A 144 3.93 -15.24 8.39
CA PHE A 144 3.57 -14.21 7.42
C PHE A 144 2.08 -14.17 7.10
N ILE A 145 1.66 -13.06 6.51
CA ILE A 145 0.33 -12.86 5.93
C ILE A 145 0.50 -12.74 4.42
N GLU A 146 -0.27 -13.54 3.67
CA GLU A 146 -0.31 -13.51 2.21
C GLU A 146 -1.55 -12.74 1.77
N LEU A 147 -1.34 -11.76 0.89
CA LEU A 147 -2.39 -10.96 0.27
C LEU A 147 -2.34 -11.16 -1.24
N ASP A 148 -3.41 -11.68 -1.81
CA ASP A 148 -3.58 -11.79 -3.25
C ASP A 148 -4.39 -10.59 -3.74
N LEU A 149 -3.75 -9.74 -4.57
CA LEU A 149 -4.31 -8.46 -5.00
C LEU A 149 -4.70 -8.50 -6.47
N ASN A 150 -5.94 -8.17 -6.74
CA ASN A 150 -6.39 -7.79 -8.08
C ASN A 150 -6.08 -6.33 -8.32
N THR A 151 -5.49 -6.03 -9.46
CA THR A 151 -5.16 -4.66 -9.87
C THR A 151 -6.04 -4.21 -11.02
N THR A 152 -6.57 -3.01 -10.91
CA THR A 152 -7.35 -2.34 -11.96
C THR A 152 -6.59 -1.11 -12.40
N VAL A 153 -6.24 -1.03 -13.68
CA VAL A 153 -5.52 0.11 -14.28
C VAL A 153 -6.51 0.90 -15.14
N LEU A 154 -6.59 2.20 -14.91
CA LEU A 154 -7.54 3.10 -15.54
C LEU A 154 -6.79 4.25 -16.21
N HIS A 155 -7.15 4.60 -17.45
CA HIS A 155 -6.75 5.86 -18.10
C HIS A 155 -7.30 7.07 -17.34
N GLU A 156 -6.78 8.27 -17.59
CA GLU A 156 -7.26 9.53 -17.01
C GLU A 156 -8.77 9.73 -17.22
N GLY A 157 -9.31 9.30 -18.35
CA GLY A 157 -10.76 9.32 -18.65
C GLY A 157 -11.61 8.30 -17.88
N GLY A 158 -10.98 7.43 -17.07
CA GLY A 158 -11.66 6.36 -16.34
C GLY A 158 -11.87 5.08 -17.15
N ASP A 159 -11.39 5.00 -18.37
CA ASP A 159 -11.47 3.80 -19.20
C ASP A 159 -10.54 2.72 -18.67
N LEU A 160 -11.04 1.48 -18.58
CA LEU A 160 -10.29 0.33 -18.11
C LEU A 160 -9.24 -0.08 -19.14
N ILE A 161 -8.01 -0.27 -18.70
CA ILE A 161 -6.99 -0.95 -19.49
C ILE A 161 -7.12 -2.45 -19.26
N ASP A 162 -7.52 -3.17 -20.30
CA ASP A 162 -7.58 -4.62 -20.25
C ASP A 162 -6.19 -5.21 -20.03
N LEU A 163 -6.08 -6.01 -18.96
CA LEU A 163 -4.87 -6.76 -18.70
C LEU A 163 -4.80 -7.93 -19.70
N PRO A 164 -3.63 -8.16 -20.34
CA PRO A 164 -3.45 -9.34 -21.16
C PRO A 164 -3.69 -10.61 -20.33
N THR A 165 -4.41 -11.56 -20.87
CA THR A 165 -4.66 -12.83 -20.18
C THR A 165 -3.58 -13.89 -20.45
N ASP A 166 -2.69 -13.63 -21.38
CA ASP A 166 -1.56 -14.48 -21.75
C ASP A 166 -0.25 -13.67 -21.64
N PRO A 167 0.70 -14.06 -20.80
CA PRO A 167 0.76 -15.27 -19.99
C PRO A 167 -0.21 -15.21 -18.79
N PRO A 168 -0.58 -16.40 -18.23
CA PRO A 168 -1.52 -16.46 -17.12
C PRO A 168 -1.01 -15.70 -15.90
N ALA A 169 -1.96 -15.20 -15.10
CA ALA A 169 -1.66 -14.56 -13.82
C ALA A 169 -0.80 -15.47 -12.92
N LEU A 170 -0.13 -14.86 -11.93
CA LEU A 170 0.63 -15.60 -10.92
C LEU A 170 -0.27 -16.65 -10.25
N THR A 171 0.07 -17.92 -10.40
CA THR A 171 -0.69 -19.03 -9.80
C THR A 171 -0.09 -19.50 -8.47
N SER A 172 1.18 -19.14 -8.20
CA SER A 172 1.86 -19.47 -6.95
C SER A 172 2.97 -18.47 -6.67
N LEU A 173 3.18 -18.21 -5.39
CA LEU A 173 4.31 -17.40 -4.93
C LEU A 173 5.56 -18.26 -4.77
N PRO A 174 6.77 -17.71 -5.01
CA PRO A 174 8.00 -18.37 -4.63
C PRO A 174 8.06 -18.55 -3.10
N PRO A 175 8.89 -19.50 -2.60
CA PRO A 175 9.04 -19.69 -1.16
C PRO A 175 9.43 -18.40 -0.43
N LYS A 176 8.88 -18.23 0.79
CA LYS A 176 9.21 -17.09 1.65
C LYS A 176 10.71 -17.08 1.95
N MET A 177 11.34 -15.94 1.69
CA MET A 177 12.73 -15.66 2.03
C MET A 177 12.83 -14.86 3.34
N ASP A 178 14.04 -14.67 3.88
CA ASP A 178 14.27 -13.95 5.15
C ASP A 178 14.06 -12.44 5.08
N SER A 179 13.29 -11.96 4.11
CA SER A 179 12.93 -10.55 3.99
C SER A 179 11.66 -10.22 4.78
N ALA A 180 11.55 -9.00 5.29
CA ALA A 180 10.36 -8.55 6.01
C ALA A 180 9.10 -8.57 5.13
N THR A 181 9.25 -8.20 3.84
CA THR A 181 8.17 -8.19 2.85
C THR A 181 8.68 -8.79 1.56
N GLN A 182 7.85 -9.58 0.91
CA GLN A 182 8.08 -10.15 -0.42
C GLN A 182 6.93 -9.74 -1.31
N LEU A 183 7.24 -9.10 -2.43
CA LEU A 183 6.26 -8.65 -3.42
C LEU A 183 6.47 -9.42 -4.72
N ALA A 184 5.40 -9.99 -5.25
CA ALA A 184 5.38 -10.61 -6.56
C ALA A 184 4.46 -9.80 -7.48
N LEU A 185 4.95 -9.41 -8.65
CA LEU A 185 4.22 -8.66 -9.65
C LEU A 185 4.07 -9.51 -10.91
N SER A 186 2.87 -9.53 -11.49
CA SER A 186 2.66 -10.21 -12.76
C SER A 186 3.22 -9.38 -13.92
N VAL A 187 3.68 -10.06 -14.97
CA VAL A 187 4.10 -9.41 -16.23
C VAL A 187 2.93 -8.64 -16.85
N ASN A 188 1.72 -9.16 -16.72
CA ASN A 188 0.51 -8.52 -17.24
C ASN A 188 0.24 -7.18 -16.57
N PHE A 189 0.41 -7.10 -15.25
CA PHE A 189 0.29 -5.84 -14.50
C PHE A 189 1.33 -4.82 -14.96
N LEU A 190 2.59 -5.21 -15.06
CA LEU A 190 3.66 -4.33 -15.54
C LEU A 190 3.45 -3.88 -16.99
N SER A 191 2.91 -4.75 -17.85
CA SER A 191 2.55 -4.42 -19.23
C SER A 191 1.40 -3.40 -19.29
N ALA A 192 0.42 -3.50 -18.38
CA ALA A 192 -0.66 -2.53 -18.29
C ALA A 192 -0.17 -1.15 -17.79
N GLU A 193 0.75 -1.12 -16.83
CA GLU A 193 1.40 0.13 -16.39
C GLU A 193 2.16 0.79 -17.53
N LEU A 194 2.92 0.02 -18.32
CA LEU A 194 3.60 0.54 -19.50
C LEU A 194 2.63 1.05 -20.56
N THR A 195 1.48 0.40 -20.72
CA THR A 195 0.41 0.87 -21.62
C THR A 195 -0.15 2.20 -21.15
N LEU A 196 -0.34 2.36 -19.85
CA LEU A 196 -0.78 3.62 -19.27
C LEU A 196 0.22 4.75 -19.53
N LEU A 197 1.51 4.43 -19.47
CA LEU A 197 2.60 5.38 -19.70
C LEU A 197 3.00 5.51 -21.19
N GLN A 198 2.29 4.86 -22.12
CA GLN A 198 2.65 4.82 -23.55
C GLN A 198 2.88 6.21 -24.14
N THR A 199 1.99 7.15 -23.84
CA THR A 199 2.11 8.54 -24.33
C THR A 199 3.31 9.29 -23.75
N SER A 200 3.73 8.93 -22.53
CA SER A 200 4.93 9.49 -21.88
C SER A 200 6.23 8.97 -22.48
N LEU A 201 6.17 7.92 -23.29
CA LEU A 201 7.29 7.38 -24.04
C LEU A 201 7.49 8.04 -25.41
N ASN A 202 6.58 8.93 -25.81
CA ASN A 202 6.74 9.74 -27.02
C ASN A 202 7.86 10.77 -26.80
N LEU A 203 8.65 11.00 -27.83
CA LEU A 203 9.82 11.87 -27.76
C LEU A 203 9.90 12.73 -29.01
N ASP A 204 10.17 14.01 -28.81
CA ASP A 204 10.48 14.97 -29.88
C ASP A 204 11.97 15.33 -29.74
N VAL A 205 12.73 14.98 -30.76
CA VAL A 205 14.18 15.24 -30.81
C VAL A 205 14.43 16.38 -31.76
N THR A 206 14.85 17.51 -31.21
CA THR A 206 15.29 18.69 -31.96
C THR A 206 16.82 18.75 -31.91
N GLU A 207 17.44 19.27 -32.94
CA GLU A 207 18.91 19.41 -33.00
C GLU A 207 19.65 18.07 -32.91
N THR A 208 19.60 17.30 -33.99
CA THR A 208 20.37 16.06 -34.08
C THR A 208 21.75 16.32 -34.71
N THR A 209 22.76 15.55 -34.26
CA THR A 209 24.07 15.48 -34.92
C THR A 209 23.98 15.00 -36.37
N LEU A 210 22.82 14.46 -36.79
CA LEU A 210 22.52 14.14 -38.18
C LEU A 210 22.45 15.39 -39.07
N SER A 211 22.24 16.58 -38.51
CA SER A 211 22.25 17.85 -39.23
C SER A 211 23.61 18.21 -39.83
N GLU A 212 24.71 17.63 -39.33
CA GLU A 212 26.05 17.84 -39.90
C GLU A 212 26.26 17.18 -41.28
N SER A 213 25.42 16.19 -41.60
CA SER A 213 25.47 15.43 -42.87
C SER A 213 24.48 15.94 -43.91
N LEU A 214 23.58 16.88 -43.53
CA LEU A 214 22.57 17.51 -44.39
C LEU A 214 22.95 18.96 -44.69
N PRO A 215 22.46 19.55 -45.77
CA PRO A 215 22.73 20.99 -46.05
C PRO A 215 22.39 21.83 -44.83
N PRO A 216 23.28 22.75 -44.37
CA PRO A 216 23.22 23.39 -43.05
C PRO A 216 22.11 24.42 -42.87
N SER A 217 21.06 24.39 -43.67
CA SER A 217 20.05 25.45 -43.70
C SER A 217 18.64 25.06 -43.21
N GLN A 218 18.42 23.79 -42.83
CA GLN A 218 17.07 23.37 -42.38
C GLN A 218 17.15 22.59 -41.06
N PRO A 219 16.68 23.19 -39.94
CA PRO A 219 16.53 22.46 -38.74
C PRO A 219 15.51 21.35 -38.94
N MET A 220 15.81 20.17 -38.38
CA MET A 220 14.98 18.98 -38.49
C MET A 220 14.48 18.57 -37.09
N VAL A 221 13.24 18.13 -37.02
CA VAL A 221 12.62 17.55 -35.85
C VAL A 221 12.33 16.07 -36.15
N ILE A 222 12.65 15.21 -35.19
CA ILE A 222 12.29 13.79 -35.25
C ILE A 222 11.23 13.57 -34.19
N GLU A 223 10.02 13.22 -34.62
CA GLU A 223 8.95 12.84 -33.73
C GLU A 223 8.87 11.32 -33.60
N ILE A 224 9.13 10.84 -32.39
CA ILE A 224 8.98 9.41 -32.04
C ILE A 224 7.65 9.23 -31.36
N ARG A 225 6.80 8.37 -31.92
CA ARG A 225 5.46 8.06 -31.39
C ARG A 225 5.30 6.56 -31.24
N ILE A 226 4.97 6.12 -30.03
CA ILE A 226 4.69 4.71 -29.74
C ILE A 226 3.25 4.42 -30.15
N THR A 227 3.09 3.61 -31.20
CA THR A 227 1.81 3.36 -31.87
C THR A 227 1.11 2.09 -31.43
N GLN A 228 1.84 1.17 -30.77
CA GLN A 228 1.29 -0.09 -30.26
C GLN A 228 1.55 -0.20 -28.75
N ARG A 229 0.75 -1.02 -28.08
CA ARG A 229 0.93 -1.29 -26.65
C ARG A 229 2.33 -1.85 -26.40
N PRO A 230 3.08 -1.30 -25.43
CA PRO A 230 4.35 -1.86 -25.00
C PRO A 230 4.18 -3.31 -24.51
N VAL A 231 5.11 -4.17 -24.88
CA VAL A 231 5.10 -5.58 -24.47
C VAL A 231 6.29 -5.83 -23.56
N LEU A 232 6.04 -6.30 -22.35
CA LEU A 232 7.08 -6.74 -21.44
C LEU A 232 7.26 -8.25 -21.54
N THR A 233 8.49 -8.70 -21.76
CA THR A 233 8.88 -10.11 -21.67
C THR A 233 9.88 -10.30 -20.56
N MET A 234 9.71 -11.35 -19.75
CA MET A 234 10.64 -11.67 -18.67
C MET A 234 11.53 -12.85 -19.07
N GLN A 235 12.83 -12.68 -18.92
CA GLN A 235 13.83 -13.73 -19.00
C GLN A 235 14.37 -14.00 -17.59
N GLN A 236 15.18 -15.04 -17.44
CA GLN A 236 15.64 -15.51 -16.13
C GLN A 236 16.24 -14.40 -15.24
N ASP A 237 16.99 -13.45 -15.83
CA ASP A 237 17.70 -12.41 -15.08
C ASP A 237 17.41 -10.98 -15.55
N LYS A 238 16.58 -10.80 -16.58
CA LYS A 238 16.23 -9.47 -17.11
C LYS A 238 14.84 -9.43 -17.71
N GLY A 239 14.20 -8.27 -17.64
CA GLY A 239 13.02 -7.97 -18.42
C GLY A 239 13.40 -7.19 -19.68
N LEU A 240 12.64 -7.39 -20.76
CA LEU A 240 12.74 -6.63 -21.99
C LEU A 240 11.40 -5.98 -22.28
N VAL A 241 11.41 -4.67 -22.52
CA VAL A 241 10.26 -3.91 -23.02
C VAL A 241 10.43 -3.70 -24.52
N HIS A 242 9.47 -4.20 -25.27
CA HIS A 242 9.40 -4.02 -26.72
C HIS A 242 8.46 -2.85 -27.01
N LEU A 243 8.99 -1.83 -27.67
CA LEU A 243 8.25 -0.65 -28.13
C LEU A 243 8.17 -0.66 -29.64
N PHE A 244 6.96 -0.53 -30.17
CA PHE A 244 6.68 -0.42 -31.59
C PHE A 244 6.09 0.94 -31.87
N GLY A 245 6.65 1.63 -32.85
CA GLY A 245 6.22 2.99 -33.15
C GLY A 245 6.70 3.49 -34.52
N THR A 246 6.61 4.79 -34.66
CA THR A 246 7.08 5.51 -35.83
C THR A 246 8.07 6.61 -35.42
N ALA A 247 9.07 6.84 -36.25
CA ALA A 247 9.92 8.03 -36.21
C ALA A 247 9.62 8.84 -37.48
N GLU A 248 9.00 10.00 -37.30
CA GLU A 248 8.68 10.93 -38.38
C GLU A 248 9.72 12.05 -38.42
N PHE A 249 10.29 12.29 -39.59
CA PHE A 249 11.28 13.30 -39.84
C PHE A 249 10.63 14.51 -40.50
N LEU A 250 10.64 15.62 -39.78
CA LEU A 250 9.98 16.86 -40.19
C LEU A 250 11.00 17.97 -40.45
N THR A 251 10.76 18.77 -41.52
CA THR A 251 11.50 20.01 -41.65
C THR A 251 10.88 21.09 -40.77
N SER A 252 11.73 21.84 -40.07
CA SER A 252 11.28 23.00 -39.29
C SER A 252 11.73 24.27 -39.99
N GLN A 253 10.79 24.93 -40.69
CA GLN A 253 11.03 26.26 -41.25
C GLN A 253 10.35 27.30 -40.37
N PRO A 254 11.00 28.47 -40.07
CA PRO A 254 10.47 29.44 -39.11
C PRO A 254 9.10 30.05 -39.51
N ASP A 255 8.76 30.07 -40.80
CA ASP A 255 7.55 30.72 -41.33
C ASP A 255 6.68 29.80 -42.21
N ALA A 256 6.94 28.48 -42.22
CA ALA A 256 6.19 27.51 -43.01
C ALA A 256 5.66 26.36 -42.14
N ALA A 257 4.57 25.74 -42.61
CA ALA A 257 4.09 24.51 -41.98
C ALA A 257 5.21 23.42 -42.02
N GLN A 258 5.35 22.66 -40.93
CA GLN A 258 6.23 21.53 -40.92
C GLN A 258 5.84 20.54 -42.03
N GLU A 259 6.82 20.10 -42.80
CA GLU A 259 6.62 19.15 -43.88
C GLU A 259 7.27 17.82 -43.50
N SER A 260 6.51 16.75 -43.63
CA SER A 260 7.00 15.39 -43.40
C SER A 260 7.87 14.96 -44.55
N LEU A 261 9.12 14.61 -44.26
CA LEU A 261 10.08 14.11 -45.25
C LEU A 261 9.89 12.61 -45.49
N PHE A 262 9.86 11.86 -44.38
CA PHE A 262 9.62 10.42 -44.37
C PHE A 262 9.28 9.93 -42.97
N VAL A 263 8.67 8.77 -42.94
CA VAL A 263 8.30 8.05 -41.70
C VAL A 263 8.97 6.68 -41.69
N LEU A 264 9.62 6.35 -40.58
CA LEU A 264 10.20 5.03 -40.36
C LEU A 264 9.37 4.27 -39.31
N ASN A 265 9.08 3.01 -39.57
CA ASN A 265 8.64 2.12 -38.52
C ASN A 265 9.84 1.70 -37.67
N ILE A 266 9.71 1.84 -36.36
CA ILE A 266 10.78 1.53 -35.42
C ILE A 266 10.33 0.45 -34.45
N HIS A 267 11.31 -0.41 -34.08
CA HIS A 267 11.19 -1.37 -33.00
C HIS A 267 12.36 -1.14 -32.05
N ILE A 268 12.05 -0.84 -30.77
CA ILE A 268 13.05 -0.54 -29.76
C ILE A 268 12.93 -1.56 -28.66
N ASN A 269 14.06 -2.18 -28.30
CA ASN A 269 14.15 -3.09 -27.15
C ASN A 269 14.87 -2.38 -26.00
N LEU A 270 14.18 -2.30 -24.86
CA LEU A 270 14.71 -1.70 -23.64
C LEU A 270 14.89 -2.78 -22.56
N GLY A 271 16.09 -2.92 -22.05
CA GLY A 271 16.36 -3.74 -20.88
C GLY A 271 15.79 -3.08 -19.62
N THR A 272 15.16 -3.86 -18.75
CA THR A 272 14.60 -3.38 -17.48
C THR A 272 15.49 -3.75 -16.31
N GLN A 273 15.62 -2.82 -15.35
CA GLN A 273 16.21 -3.07 -14.04
C GLN A 273 15.24 -2.67 -12.97
N PHE A 274 15.00 -3.58 -12.02
CA PHE A 274 14.12 -3.35 -10.88
C PHE A 274 14.97 -3.06 -9.65
N SER A 275 14.60 -2.02 -8.90
CA SER A 275 15.22 -1.69 -7.63
C SER A 275 14.18 -1.17 -6.64
N LEU A 276 14.44 -1.37 -5.35
CA LEU A 276 13.63 -0.80 -4.27
C LEU A 276 14.39 0.36 -3.66
N GLN A 277 13.77 1.54 -3.64
CA GLN A 277 14.30 2.74 -3.00
C GLN A 277 13.21 3.35 -2.11
N GLU A 278 13.49 3.51 -0.83
CA GLU A 278 12.55 4.14 0.12
C GLU A 278 11.13 3.53 0.07
N GLU A 279 11.03 2.19 0.03
CA GLU A 279 9.77 1.45 -0.09
C GLU A 279 9.01 1.63 -1.42
N LYS A 280 9.66 2.23 -2.43
CA LYS A 280 9.11 2.38 -3.78
C LYS A 280 9.81 1.45 -4.76
N LEU A 281 9.02 0.76 -5.58
CA LEU A 281 9.54 0.03 -6.72
C LEU A 281 9.96 1.04 -7.80
N ARG A 282 11.22 0.96 -8.21
CA ARG A 282 11.77 1.74 -9.31
C ARG A 282 12.08 0.81 -10.47
N ILE A 283 11.54 1.12 -11.62
CA ILE A 283 11.83 0.45 -12.89
C ILE A 283 12.69 1.41 -13.72
N SER A 284 13.89 0.98 -14.08
CA SER A 284 14.78 1.73 -14.96
C SER A 284 14.83 1.04 -16.32
N LEU A 285 14.65 1.82 -17.38
CA LEU A 285 14.72 1.34 -18.76
C LEU A 285 16.02 1.83 -19.40
N ALA A 286 16.73 0.93 -20.06
CA ALA A 286 17.94 1.25 -20.81
C ALA A 286 17.90 0.56 -22.16
N LEU A 287 18.44 1.22 -23.19
CA LEU A 287 18.53 0.61 -24.52
C LEU A 287 19.32 -0.70 -24.44
N ASP A 288 18.72 -1.80 -24.90
CA ASP A 288 19.43 -3.07 -25.03
C ASP A 288 20.30 -3.02 -26.28
N ARG A 289 21.62 -2.99 -26.07
CA ARG A 289 22.60 -2.87 -27.14
C ARG A 289 22.79 -4.16 -27.97
N SER A 290 22.12 -5.25 -27.60
CA SER A 290 22.24 -6.53 -28.29
C SER A 290 21.59 -6.54 -29.67
N ASP A 291 20.72 -5.57 -29.98
CA ASP A 291 19.91 -5.53 -31.21
C ASP A 291 20.25 -4.35 -32.14
N VAL A 292 21.37 -3.67 -31.93
CA VAL A 292 21.88 -2.69 -32.90
C VAL A 292 22.65 -3.44 -33.98
N CYS A 293 21.95 -3.87 -35.00
CA CYS A 293 22.55 -4.33 -36.25
C CYS A 293 22.74 -3.18 -37.22
#